data_0012cbd7a13db0642d1882b28553c623
#
_entry.id   0012cbd7a13db0642d1882b28553c623
#
_cell.length_a   1.000
_cell.length_b   1.000
_cell.length_c   1.000
_cell.angle_alpha   90.00
_cell.angle_beta   90.00
_cell.angle_gamma   90.00
#
_symmetry.space_group_name_H-M   'P 1'
#
loop_
_entity.id
_entity.type
_entity.pdbx_description
1 polymer ?
#
loop_
_entity_poly.entity_id
_entity_poly.type
_entity_poly.pdbx_seq_one_letter_code
_entity_poly.pdbx_strand_id
1 'polypeptide(L)'
;MVRDQAESLRLRVKKMQHETETKAIAVLSGKGGVGKSNVSLNFSLALRQRGKNVLLFDMDIGMGNIDILLGQTSSHTIIDIFRPNVTIHDIIKTGPENLSFIAGGTGLTDIFHMDEQKVQYFIEQLQLVSEQYDYIIFDMGAGMSEDRLQLLKAVDDIFIVTTPEPTALTDAYATMKYIHLADHQLPIYVLVNRARSDKEGIETLQRLKQVAKRFLGKELHALGYVPEDRTVSNAVIRQTPFLLFDPSAKASKAVIQMTERYLANEEHKEQMKRPFHFFAKLRQYFLER
;
A
#
# COMPACT_ATOMS: atom_id res chain seq x y z
N MET A 1 27.44 -35.45 -15.24
CA MET A 1 27.41 -34.04 -14.76
C MET A 1 26.87 -34.05 -13.34
N VAL A 2 27.76 -33.96 -12.36
CA VAL A 2 27.39 -33.89 -10.95
C VAL A 2 26.90 -32.45 -10.72
N ARG A 3 25.59 -32.27 -10.60
CA ARG A 3 25.03 -30.97 -10.14
C ARG A 3 25.57 -30.74 -8.75
N ASP A 4 26.31 -29.64 -8.59
CA ASP A 4 26.96 -29.26 -7.35
C ASP A 4 25.90 -29.04 -6.26
N GLN A 5 25.73 -30.03 -5.38
CA GLN A 5 24.83 -29.94 -4.21
C GLN A 5 25.23 -28.78 -3.31
N ALA A 6 26.49 -28.38 -3.33
CA ALA A 6 26.98 -27.22 -2.59
C ALA A 6 26.50 -25.89 -3.17
N GLU A 7 26.26 -25.81 -4.49
CA GLU A 7 25.72 -24.62 -5.14
C GLU A 7 24.23 -24.43 -4.80
N SER A 8 23.46 -25.51 -4.76
CA SER A 8 22.07 -25.48 -4.32
C SER A 8 21.94 -25.16 -2.83
N LEU A 9 22.90 -25.65 -2.02
CA LEU A 9 22.95 -25.32 -0.59
C LEU A 9 23.39 -23.86 -0.35
N ARG A 10 24.38 -23.38 -1.12
CA ARG A 10 24.81 -21.98 -1.07
C ARG A 10 23.70 -21.03 -1.53
N LEU A 11 22.93 -21.40 -2.55
CA LEU A 11 21.73 -20.65 -2.97
C LEU A 11 20.63 -20.66 -1.91
N ARG A 12 20.43 -21.80 -1.22
CA ARG A 12 19.50 -21.90 -0.09
C ARG A 12 19.97 -21.09 1.13
N VAL A 13 21.25 -21.16 1.45
CA VAL A 13 21.84 -20.37 2.56
C VAL A 13 21.86 -18.87 2.22
N LYS A 14 22.13 -18.50 0.95
CA LYS A 14 21.98 -17.12 0.47
C LYS A 14 20.52 -16.67 0.49
N LYS A 15 19.56 -17.55 0.13
CA LYS A 15 18.13 -17.30 0.30
C LYS A 15 17.74 -17.10 1.77
N MET A 16 18.26 -17.92 2.68
CA MET A 16 18.02 -17.79 4.12
C MET A 16 18.72 -16.56 4.75
N GLN A 17 19.82 -16.09 4.17
CA GLN A 17 20.53 -14.89 4.61
C GLN A 17 20.00 -13.59 3.96
N HIS A 18 19.27 -13.69 2.86
CA HIS A 18 18.54 -12.63 2.17
C HIS A 18 17.03 -12.90 2.19
N GLU A 19 16.49 -13.38 3.31
CA GLU A 19 15.09 -13.17 3.63
C GLU A 19 14.88 -11.67 3.90
N THR A 20 14.99 -10.85 2.87
CA THR A 20 14.34 -9.56 2.84
C THR A 20 12.86 -9.85 2.82
N GLU A 21 12.29 -9.87 4.00
CA GLU A 21 10.88 -10.15 4.21
C GLU A 21 10.07 -9.08 3.47
N THR A 22 9.30 -9.51 2.47
CA THR A 22 8.41 -8.62 1.72
C THR A 22 7.46 -7.93 2.67
N LYS A 23 7.45 -6.61 2.69
CA LYS A 23 6.62 -5.84 3.59
C LYS A 23 5.29 -5.47 2.95
N ALA A 24 4.19 -5.78 3.62
CA ALA A 24 2.85 -5.48 3.17
C ALA A 24 2.33 -4.18 3.79
N ILE A 25 1.93 -3.22 2.95
CA ILE A 25 1.40 -1.92 3.37
C ILE A 25 0.00 -1.75 2.79
N ALA A 26 -0.98 -1.43 3.63
CA ALA A 26 -2.30 -1.03 3.15
C ALA A 26 -2.44 0.51 3.21
N VAL A 27 -2.82 1.12 2.09
CA VAL A 27 -3.12 2.55 2.01
C VAL A 27 -4.62 2.75 1.99
N LEU A 28 -5.12 3.50 2.95
CA LEU A 28 -6.54 3.69 3.23
C LEU A 28 -6.91 5.17 3.27
N SER A 29 -8.19 5.43 3.11
CA SER A 29 -8.79 6.74 3.41
C SER A 29 -10.19 6.56 3.95
N GLY A 30 -10.58 7.41 4.88
CA GLY A 30 -11.97 7.41 5.39
C GLY A 30 -12.98 7.96 4.37
N LYS A 31 -12.53 8.78 3.41
CA LYS A 31 -13.36 9.45 2.41
C LYS A 31 -12.76 9.26 1.01
N GLY A 32 -13.63 9.10 0.00
CA GLY A 32 -13.22 9.11 -1.39
C GLY A 32 -12.67 10.47 -1.84
N GLY A 33 -11.80 10.49 -2.83
CA GLY A 33 -11.31 11.74 -3.44
C GLY A 33 -10.21 12.49 -2.66
N VAL A 34 -9.71 11.98 -1.55
CA VAL A 34 -8.61 12.62 -0.79
C VAL A 34 -7.24 12.50 -1.47
N GLY A 35 -7.15 11.79 -2.58
CA GLY A 35 -5.91 11.59 -3.35
C GLY A 35 -5.12 10.36 -2.94
N LYS A 36 -5.73 9.37 -2.30
CA LYS A 36 -5.14 8.12 -1.86
C LYS A 36 -4.31 7.44 -2.96
N SER A 37 -4.91 7.13 -4.12
CA SER A 37 -4.24 6.41 -5.22
C SER A 37 -3.06 7.21 -5.82
N ASN A 38 -3.16 8.55 -5.89
CA ASN A 38 -2.02 9.39 -6.26
C ASN A 38 -0.88 9.27 -5.25
N VAL A 39 -1.18 9.23 -3.95
CA VAL A 39 -0.18 9.03 -2.90
C VAL A 39 0.42 7.63 -3.01
N SER A 40 -0.40 6.58 -3.10
CA SER A 40 0.06 5.18 -3.21
C SER A 40 1.01 4.99 -4.40
N LEU A 41 0.62 5.50 -5.57
CA LEU A 41 1.42 5.41 -6.79
C LEU A 41 2.75 6.15 -6.66
N ASN A 42 2.74 7.41 -6.23
CA ASN A 42 3.96 8.22 -6.17
C ASN A 42 4.88 7.81 -5.01
N PHE A 43 4.34 7.28 -3.91
CA PHE A 43 5.12 6.62 -2.85
C PHE A 43 5.81 5.36 -3.37
N SER A 44 5.10 4.51 -4.14
CA SER A 44 5.65 3.32 -4.78
C SER A 44 6.81 3.67 -5.73
N LEU A 45 6.64 4.72 -6.54
CA LEU A 45 7.71 5.22 -7.42
C LEU A 45 8.90 5.78 -6.63
N ALA A 46 8.66 6.51 -5.54
CA ALA A 46 9.72 7.02 -4.69
C ALA A 46 10.53 5.89 -4.03
N LEU A 47 9.89 4.79 -3.64
CA LEU A 47 10.56 3.56 -3.19
C LEU A 47 11.40 2.94 -4.32
N ARG A 48 10.85 2.88 -5.56
CA ARG A 48 11.60 2.40 -6.74
C ARG A 48 12.86 3.21 -6.99
N GLN A 49 12.79 4.53 -6.90
CA GLN A 49 13.94 5.43 -7.02
C GLN A 49 15.00 5.22 -5.92
N ARG A 50 14.63 4.58 -4.80
CA ARG A 50 15.55 4.13 -3.73
C ARG A 50 16.01 2.68 -3.89
N GLY A 51 15.82 2.08 -5.07
CA GLY A 51 16.26 0.73 -5.41
C GLY A 51 15.41 -0.39 -4.80
N LYS A 52 14.23 -0.08 -4.23
CA LYS A 52 13.33 -1.09 -3.68
C LYS A 52 12.45 -1.68 -4.77
N ASN A 53 12.24 -2.99 -4.76
CA ASN A 53 11.27 -3.66 -5.62
C ASN A 53 9.88 -3.52 -5.03
N VAL A 54 8.93 -3.00 -5.81
CA VAL A 54 7.58 -2.69 -5.33
C VAL A 54 6.55 -3.29 -6.25
N LEU A 55 5.54 -3.95 -5.65
CA LEU A 55 4.31 -4.36 -6.31
C LEU A 55 3.15 -3.53 -5.76
N LEU A 56 2.51 -2.75 -6.61
CA LEU A 56 1.36 -1.93 -6.27
C LEU A 56 0.06 -2.63 -6.71
N PHE A 57 -0.81 -2.93 -5.76
CA PHE A 57 -2.14 -3.49 -6.01
C PHE A 57 -3.20 -2.40 -5.96
N ASP A 58 -3.95 -2.25 -7.04
CA ASP A 58 -5.18 -1.48 -7.03
C ASP A 58 -6.33 -2.37 -6.53
N MET A 59 -6.75 -2.14 -5.29
CA MET A 59 -7.83 -2.86 -4.63
C MET A 59 -9.15 -2.09 -4.66
N ASP A 60 -9.22 -0.98 -5.41
CA ASP A 60 -10.45 -0.22 -5.64
C ASP A 60 -11.22 -0.82 -6.82
N ILE A 61 -11.83 -1.99 -6.54
CA ILE A 61 -12.57 -2.76 -7.56
C ILE A 61 -13.83 -1.99 -7.95
N GLY A 62 -13.96 -1.73 -9.25
CA GLY A 62 -15.06 -0.93 -9.82
C GLY A 62 -14.70 0.53 -10.07
N MET A 63 -13.73 1.09 -9.38
CA MET A 63 -13.20 2.45 -9.60
C MET A 63 -11.67 2.48 -9.58
N GLY A 64 -11.02 1.39 -10.04
CA GLY A 64 -9.57 1.29 -10.17
C GLY A 64 -9.01 2.47 -10.98
N ASN A 65 -7.94 3.08 -10.50
CA ASN A 65 -7.43 4.32 -11.06
C ASN A 65 -5.92 4.27 -11.35
N ILE A 66 -5.21 3.23 -10.92
CA ILE A 66 -3.74 3.18 -11.04
C ILE A 66 -3.32 3.14 -12.52
N ASP A 67 -3.97 2.32 -13.33
CA ASP A 67 -3.72 2.23 -14.78
C ASP A 67 -4.04 3.55 -15.48
N ILE A 68 -5.14 4.22 -15.11
CA ILE A 68 -5.51 5.54 -15.63
C ILE A 68 -4.44 6.59 -15.27
N LEU A 69 -3.99 6.61 -14.01
CA LEU A 69 -2.96 7.54 -13.54
C LEU A 69 -1.61 7.31 -14.22
N LEU A 70 -1.38 6.10 -14.72
CA LEU A 70 -0.18 5.71 -15.46
C LEU A 70 -0.32 5.91 -16.99
N GLY A 71 -1.52 6.25 -17.49
CA GLY A 71 -1.78 6.33 -18.92
C GLY A 71 -1.65 4.98 -19.63
N GLN A 72 -1.88 3.89 -18.92
CA GLN A 72 -1.76 2.54 -19.44
C GLN A 72 -3.12 1.84 -19.45
N THR A 73 -3.37 1.05 -20.48
CA THR A 73 -4.54 0.19 -20.54
C THR A 73 -4.16 -1.21 -20.08
N SER A 74 -4.86 -1.71 -19.08
CA SER A 74 -4.64 -3.06 -18.56
C SER A 74 -5.55 -4.05 -19.27
N SER A 75 -4.97 -5.03 -19.95
CA SER A 75 -5.71 -6.14 -20.58
C SER A 75 -6.24 -7.16 -19.56
N HIS A 76 -5.61 -7.20 -18.38
CA HIS A 76 -5.98 -8.05 -17.26
C HIS A 76 -6.05 -7.22 -15.98
N THR A 77 -6.92 -7.64 -15.10
CA THR A 77 -7.16 -7.05 -13.78
C THR A 77 -6.98 -8.11 -12.72
N ILE A 78 -7.00 -7.73 -11.45
CA ILE A 78 -6.88 -8.67 -10.34
C ILE A 78 -7.92 -9.80 -10.40
N ILE A 79 -9.11 -9.57 -10.96
CA ILE A 79 -10.17 -10.56 -11.05
C ILE A 79 -9.85 -11.64 -12.07
N ASP A 80 -9.07 -11.32 -13.09
CA ASP A 80 -8.71 -12.24 -14.14
C ASP A 80 -7.83 -13.40 -13.66
N ILE A 81 -7.22 -13.28 -12.49
CA ILE A 81 -6.44 -14.35 -11.85
C ILE A 81 -7.28 -15.63 -11.62
N PHE A 82 -8.61 -15.48 -11.51
CA PHE A 82 -9.54 -16.61 -11.30
C PHE A 82 -10.04 -17.23 -12.60
N ARG A 83 -9.59 -16.74 -13.75
CA ARG A 83 -9.89 -17.35 -15.03
C ARG A 83 -8.97 -18.56 -15.28
N PRO A 84 -9.44 -19.60 -15.96
CA PRO A 84 -8.60 -20.73 -16.33
C PRO A 84 -7.35 -20.28 -17.09
N ASN A 85 -6.19 -20.85 -16.74
CA ASN A 85 -4.88 -20.61 -17.35
C ASN A 85 -4.34 -19.16 -17.19
N VAL A 86 -4.87 -18.35 -16.27
CA VAL A 86 -4.31 -17.04 -15.91
C VAL A 86 -3.57 -17.18 -14.59
N THR A 87 -2.34 -16.73 -14.56
CA THR A 87 -1.49 -16.71 -13.37
C THR A 87 -1.28 -15.27 -12.88
N ILE A 88 -0.74 -15.11 -11.68
CA ILE A 88 -0.41 -13.79 -11.17
C ILE A 88 0.61 -13.06 -12.07
N HIS A 89 1.51 -13.77 -12.73
CA HIS A 89 2.47 -13.18 -13.65
C HIS A 89 1.81 -12.56 -14.90
N ASP A 90 0.67 -13.10 -15.34
CA ASP A 90 -0.06 -12.60 -16.51
C ASP A 90 -0.78 -11.29 -16.22
N ILE A 91 -1.14 -11.04 -14.96
CA ILE A 91 -1.86 -9.84 -14.53
C ILE A 91 -0.92 -8.73 -14.00
N ILE A 92 0.34 -9.06 -13.67
CA ILE A 92 1.33 -8.05 -13.28
C ILE A 92 1.76 -7.26 -14.51
N LYS A 93 1.68 -5.95 -14.42
CA LYS A 93 2.14 -5.01 -15.45
C LYS A 93 3.37 -4.25 -14.96
N THR A 94 4.17 -3.80 -15.92
CA THR A 94 5.32 -2.95 -15.62
C THR A 94 5.02 -1.52 -16.04
N GLY A 95 5.05 -0.62 -15.09
CA GLY A 95 4.92 0.82 -15.28
C GLY A 95 6.28 1.55 -15.34
N PRO A 96 6.26 2.88 -15.23
CA PRO A 96 7.48 3.68 -15.17
C PRO A 96 8.41 3.25 -14.04
N GLU A 97 9.72 3.51 -14.18
CA GLU A 97 10.75 3.14 -13.20
C GLU A 97 10.74 1.64 -12.84
N ASN A 98 10.25 0.79 -13.75
CA ASN A 98 10.03 -0.64 -13.50
C ASN A 98 9.13 -0.92 -12.28
N LEU A 99 8.16 -0.05 -12.01
CA LEU A 99 7.13 -0.31 -11.00
C LEU A 99 6.23 -1.43 -11.47
N SER A 100 6.17 -2.53 -10.72
CA SER A 100 5.17 -3.57 -10.96
C SER A 100 3.83 -3.14 -10.36
N PHE A 101 2.74 -3.33 -11.12
CA PHE A 101 1.40 -3.05 -10.61
C PHE A 101 0.35 -4.04 -11.13
N ILE A 102 -0.74 -4.18 -10.40
CA ILE A 102 -1.92 -4.94 -10.78
C ILE A 102 -3.11 -4.00 -10.75
N ALA A 103 -3.83 -3.91 -11.88
CA ALA A 103 -5.01 -3.04 -12.01
C ALA A 103 -6.23 -3.65 -11.31
N GLY A 104 -7.05 -2.79 -10.67
CA GLY A 104 -8.23 -3.21 -9.92
C GLY A 104 -9.40 -3.68 -10.80
N GLY A 105 -9.52 -3.12 -12.01
CA GLY A 105 -10.60 -3.43 -12.95
C GLY A 105 -11.91 -2.69 -12.65
N THR A 106 -12.78 -2.69 -13.66
CA THR A 106 -14.10 -2.06 -13.59
C THR A 106 -15.21 -3.13 -13.55
N GLY A 107 -16.15 -3.01 -12.64
CA GLY A 107 -17.47 -3.63 -12.77
C GLY A 107 -17.71 -4.97 -12.09
N LEU A 108 -16.94 -5.38 -11.07
CA LEU A 108 -17.28 -6.59 -10.31
C LEU A 108 -17.24 -6.38 -8.80
N THR A 109 -18.12 -7.10 -8.13
CA THR A 109 -18.25 -7.20 -6.67
C THR A 109 -16.97 -7.70 -6.01
N ASP A 110 -16.72 -7.24 -4.83
CA ASP A 110 -15.55 -7.44 -3.98
C ASP A 110 -14.82 -8.80 -4.13
N ILE A 111 -13.51 -8.75 -4.33
CA ILE A 111 -12.60 -9.91 -4.20
C ILE A 111 -12.82 -10.60 -2.84
N PHE A 112 -13.26 -9.87 -1.86
CA PHE A 112 -13.42 -10.33 -0.48
C PHE A 112 -14.70 -11.16 -0.25
N HIS A 113 -15.67 -11.15 -1.17
CA HIS A 113 -16.84 -12.06 -1.13
C HIS A 113 -16.60 -13.39 -1.88
N MET A 114 -15.33 -13.78 -1.98
CA MET A 114 -14.96 -15.04 -2.61
C MET A 114 -15.13 -16.22 -1.65
N ASP A 115 -15.38 -17.39 -2.25
CA ASP A 115 -15.29 -18.65 -1.54
C ASP A 115 -13.84 -18.91 -1.04
N GLU A 116 -13.72 -19.76 -0.02
CA GLU A 116 -12.43 -20.07 0.59
C GLU A 116 -11.39 -20.60 -0.42
N GLN A 117 -11.83 -21.32 -1.46
CA GLN A 117 -10.93 -21.87 -2.47
C GLN A 117 -10.28 -20.77 -3.31
N LYS A 118 -11.04 -19.74 -3.70
CA LYS A 118 -10.50 -18.59 -4.44
C LYS A 118 -9.56 -17.76 -3.59
N VAL A 119 -9.91 -17.55 -2.33
CA VAL A 119 -9.04 -16.85 -1.38
C VAL A 119 -7.73 -17.62 -1.21
N GLN A 120 -7.79 -18.93 -1.00
CA GLN A 120 -6.60 -19.77 -0.89
C GLN A 120 -5.74 -19.68 -2.16
N TYR A 121 -6.36 -19.80 -3.33
CA TYR A 121 -5.64 -19.68 -4.60
C TYR A 121 -4.98 -18.31 -4.76
N PHE A 122 -5.68 -17.23 -4.43
CA PHE A 122 -5.11 -15.89 -4.46
C PHE A 122 -3.88 -15.74 -3.55
N ILE A 123 -3.97 -16.25 -2.32
CA ILE A 123 -2.86 -16.23 -1.35
C ILE A 123 -1.65 -16.99 -1.91
N GLU A 124 -1.88 -18.17 -2.49
CA GLU A 124 -0.81 -18.99 -3.08
C GLU A 124 -0.15 -18.27 -4.27
N GLN A 125 -0.95 -17.67 -5.16
CA GLN A 125 -0.44 -16.91 -6.29
C GLN A 125 0.38 -15.68 -5.84
N LEU A 126 -0.11 -14.96 -4.85
CA LEU A 126 0.59 -13.80 -4.30
C LEU A 126 1.91 -14.21 -3.63
N GLN A 127 1.92 -15.35 -2.94
CA GLN A 127 3.12 -15.88 -2.29
C GLN A 127 4.20 -16.26 -3.30
N LEU A 128 3.83 -16.77 -4.51
CA LEU A 128 4.79 -17.12 -5.56
C LEU A 128 5.63 -15.93 -6.04
N VAL A 129 5.07 -14.73 -6.01
CA VAL A 129 5.76 -13.52 -6.50
C VAL A 129 6.35 -12.68 -5.38
N SER A 130 5.93 -12.88 -4.13
CA SER A 130 6.31 -12.02 -3.02
C SER A 130 7.83 -11.92 -2.83
N GLU A 131 8.57 -13.02 -2.99
CA GLU A 131 10.03 -13.04 -2.85
C GLU A 131 10.76 -12.09 -3.83
N GLN A 132 10.07 -11.58 -4.86
CA GLN A 132 10.63 -10.66 -5.85
C GLN A 132 10.52 -9.19 -5.44
N TYR A 133 9.75 -8.90 -4.38
CA TYR A 133 9.43 -7.56 -3.96
C TYR A 133 9.82 -7.28 -2.52
N ASP A 134 10.42 -6.12 -2.29
CA ASP A 134 10.68 -5.60 -0.94
C ASP A 134 9.37 -5.09 -0.30
N TYR A 135 8.46 -4.56 -1.13
CA TYR A 135 7.18 -4.01 -0.68
C TYR A 135 6.01 -4.46 -1.56
N ILE A 136 4.92 -4.85 -0.93
CA ILE A 136 3.60 -4.99 -1.56
C ILE A 136 2.69 -3.91 -0.99
N ILE A 137 2.19 -3.02 -1.85
CA ILE A 137 1.35 -1.90 -1.45
C ILE A 137 -0.06 -2.12 -1.97
N PHE A 138 -1.03 -2.19 -1.06
CA PHE A 138 -2.45 -2.32 -1.37
C PHE A 138 -3.11 -0.94 -1.35
N ASP A 139 -3.48 -0.41 -2.51
CA ASP A 139 -4.28 0.80 -2.64
C ASP A 139 -5.75 0.43 -2.45
N MET A 140 -6.24 0.53 -1.22
CA MET A 140 -7.57 0.08 -0.82
C MET A 140 -8.65 1.06 -1.28
N GLY A 141 -9.80 0.55 -1.77
CA GLY A 141 -10.95 1.39 -2.04
C GLY A 141 -11.43 2.17 -0.79
N ALA A 142 -12.22 3.20 -0.98
CA ALA A 142 -12.79 3.95 0.14
C ALA A 142 -13.82 3.12 0.92
N GLY A 143 -13.94 3.39 2.20
CA GLY A 143 -14.86 2.69 3.10
C GLY A 143 -14.27 1.44 3.74
N MET A 144 -14.99 0.89 4.72
CA MET A 144 -14.58 -0.26 5.51
C MET A 144 -15.65 -1.34 5.42
N SER A 145 -15.24 -2.57 5.07
CA SER A 145 -16.04 -3.78 5.16
C SER A 145 -15.35 -4.80 6.06
N GLU A 146 -16.06 -5.82 6.50
CA GLU A 146 -15.51 -6.86 7.38
C GLU A 146 -14.38 -7.62 6.68
N ASP A 147 -14.57 -7.95 5.40
CA ASP A 147 -13.57 -8.67 4.62
C ASP A 147 -12.30 -7.84 4.37
N ARG A 148 -12.45 -6.54 4.09
CA ARG A 148 -11.29 -5.62 4.03
C ARG A 148 -10.53 -5.59 5.35
N LEU A 149 -11.25 -5.67 6.48
CA LEU A 149 -10.65 -5.70 7.80
C LEU A 149 -9.74 -6.93 8.00
N GLN A 150 -10.10 -8.08 7.43
CA GLN A 150 -9.24 -9.28 7.50
C GLN A 150 -7.91 -9.07 6.78
N LEU A 151 -7.91 -8.47 5.58
CA LEU A 151 -6.68 -8.10 4.89
C LEU A 151 -5.85 -7.11 5.72
N LEU A 152 -6.51 -6.12 6.33
CA LEU A 152 -5.84 -5.10 7.15
C LEU A 152 -5.16 -5.68 8.39
N LYS A 153 -5.71 -6.74 8.99
CA LYS A 153 -5.06 -7.44 10.11
C LYS A 153 -3.80 -8.19 9.67
N ALA A 154 -3.70 -8.57 8.40
CA ALA A 154 -2.58 -9.32 7.88
C ALA A 154 -1.39 -8.42 7.51
N VAL A 155 -1.60 -7.16 7.08
CA VAL A 155 -0.52 -6.26 6.67
C VAL A 155 0.37 -5.83 7.84
N ASP A 156 1.56 -5.35 7.51
CA ASP A 156 2.55 -4.91 8.50
C ASP A 156 2.33 -3.46 8.93
N ASP A 157 1.97 -2.59 7.98
CA ASP A 157 1.75 -1.17 8.23
C ASP A 157 0.49 -0.68 7.51
N ILE A 158 -0.20 0.26 8.16
CA ILE A 158 -1.37 0.91 7.59
C ILE A 158 -1.08 2.40 7.41
N PHE A 159 -1.27 2.89 6.18
CA PHE A 159 -1.20 4.30 5.84
C PHE A 159 -2.60 4.87 5.72
N ILE A 160 -2.90 5.91 6.48
CA ILE A 160 -4.18 6.63 6.38
C ILE A 160 -3.93 7.98 5.73
N VAL A 161 -4.52 8.16 4.54
CA VAL A 161 -4.49 9.41 3.80
C VAL A 161 -5.76 10.20 4.09
N THR A 162 -5.60 11.46 4.48
CA THR A 162 -6.69 12.39 4.74
C THR A 162 -6.37 13.78 4.20
N THR A 163 -7.32 14.70 4.29
CA THR A 163 -7.13 16.13 3.98
C THR A 163 -7.43 16.97 5.22
N PRO A 164 -7.09 18.29 5.26
CA PRO A 164 -7.44 19.18 6.37
C PRO A 164 -8.95 19.41 6.54
N GLU A 165 -9.77 18.96 5.59
CA GLU A 165 -11.23 19.11 5.66
C GLU A 165 -11.82 18.42 6.91
N PRO A 166 -12.70 19.08 7.69
CA PRO A 166 -13.26 18.53 8.92
C PRO A 166 -13.95 17.16 8.71
N THR A 167 -14.67 16.97 7.60
CA THR A 167 -15.33 15.71 7.26
C THR A 167 -14.31 14.59 7.02
N ALA A 168 -13.24 14.88 6.25
CA ALA A 168 -12.19 13.89 5.97
C ALA A 168 -11.44 13.47 7.24
N LEU A 169 -11.25 14.40 8.19
CA LEU A 169 -10.64 14.12 9.51
C LEU A 169 -11.53 13.21 10.36
N THR A 170 -12.85 13.47 10.36
CA THR A 170 -13.81 12.63 11.07
C THR A 170 -13.83 11.21 10.51
N ASP A 171 -13.86 11.08 9.19
CA ASP A 171 -13.87 9.79 8.50
C ASP A 171 -12.54 9.04 8.71
N ALA A 172 -11.41 9.75 8.68
CA ALA A 172 -10.10 9.17 9.00
C ALA A 172 -10.05 8.64 10.43
N TYR A 173 -10.59 9.40 11.41
CA TYR A 173 -10.68 8.95 12.80
C TYR A 173 -11.58 7.71 12.93
N ALA A 174 -12.74 7.70 12.27
CA ALA A 174 -13.62 6.52 12.26
C ALA A 174 -12.89 5.28 11.71
N THR A 175 -12.15 5.43 10.61
CA THR A 175 -11.32 4.38 10.03
C THR A 175 -10.27 3.87 11.02
N MET A 176 -9.53 4.78 11.68
CA MET A 176 -8.55 4.42 12.71
C MET A 176 -9.18 3.66 13.87
N LYS A 177 -10.37 4.08 14.30
CA LYS A 177 -11.10 3.41 15.38
C LYS A 177 -11.47 1.97 14.99
N TYR A 178 -11.97 1.73 13.78
CA TYR A 178 -12.29 0.39 13.31
C TYR A 178 -11.05 -0.51 13.29
N ILE A 179 -9.94 -0.02 12.76
CA ILE A 179 -8.68 -0.75 12.71
C ILE A 179 -8.18 -1.07 14.12
N HIS A 180 -8.18 -0.07 14.99
CA HIS A 180 -7.71 -0.22 16.38
C HIS A 180 -8.55 -1.24 17.18
N LEU A 181 -9.87 -1.27 16.98
CA LEU A 181 -10.75 -2.25 17.62
C LEU A 181 -10.51 -3.67 17.09
N ALA A 182 -10.09 -3.81 15.84
CA ALA A 182 -9.79 -5.11 15.24
C ALA A 182 -8.42 -5.65 15.64
N ASP A 183 -7.40 -4.78 15.66
CA ASP A 183 -6.06 -5.06 16.16
C ASP A 183 -5.40 -3.77 16.66
N HIS A 184 -5.26 -3.67 17.98
CA HIS A 184 -4.65 -2.51 18.63
C HIS A 184 -3.14 -2.41 18.41
N GLN A 185 -2.46 -3.47 17.94
CA GLN A 185 -1.02 -3.49 17.72
C GLN A 185 -0.61 -2.97 16.34
N LEU A 186 -1.49 -3.02 15.34
CA LEU A 186 -1.17 -2.60 13.98
C LEU A 186 -0.62 -1.18 13.93
N PRO A 187 0.58 -0.95 13.37
CA PRO A 187 1.12 0.39 13.21
C PRO A 187 0.29 1.22 12.24
N ILE A 188 -0.10 2.42 12.66
CA ILE A 188 -0.87 3.36 11.83
C ILE A 188 -0.01 4.57 11.55
N TYR A 189 0.21 4.81 10.26
CA TYR A 189 0.88 5.99 9.73
C TYR A 189 -0.15 6.95 9.14
N VAL A 190 0.03 8.24 9.35
CA VAL A 190 -0.90 9.26 8.87
C VAL A 190 -0.20 10.22 7.92
N LEU A 191 -0.85 10.48 6.79
CA LEU A 191 -0.49 11.49 5.81
C LEU A 191 -1.64 12.48 5.63
N VAL A 192 -1.33 13.77 5.70
CA VAL A 192 -2.27 14.84 5.34
C VAL A 192 -1.96 15.29 3.92
N ASN A 193 -2.89 15.08 3.00
CA ASN A 193 -2.80 15.51 1.61
C ASN A 193 -3.52 16.85 1.39
N ARG A 194 -3.11 17.61 0.38
CA ARG A 194 -3.70 18.90 -0.01
C ARG A 194 -3.70 19.93 1.11
N ALA A 195 -2.63 20.02 1.88
CA ALA A 195 -2.46 21.08 2.85
C ALA A 195 -2.19 22.42 2.15
N ARG A 196 -2.97 23.46 2.47
CA ARG A 196 -2.82 24.79 1.86
C ARG A 196 -1.58 25.52 2.33
N SER A 197 -1.08 25.15 3.51
CA SER A 197 0.15 25.68 4.09
C SER A 197 0.83 24.64 4.98
N ASP A 198 2.12 24.85 5.25
CA ASP A 198 2.89 23.99 6.16
C ASP A 198 2.27 23.99 7.56
N LYS A 199 1.81 25.17 8.03
CA LYS A 199 1.12 25.30 9.30
C LYS A 199 -0.13 24.43 9.37
N GLU A 200 -1.00 24.48 8.35
CA GLU A 200 -2.23 23.67 8.29
C GLU A 200 -1.92 22.18 8.28
N GLY A 201 -0.90 21.75 7.51
CA GLY A 201 -0.48 20.35 7.46
C GLY A 201 0.01 19.84 8.81
N ILE A 202 0.86 20.60 9.48
CA ILE A 202 1.42 20.26 10.79
C ILE A 202 0.33 20.24 11.87
N GLU A 203 -0.52 21.26 11.95
CA GLU A 203 -1.61 21.34 12.92
C GLU A 203 -2.63 20.21 12.74
N THR A 204 -2.92 19.84 11.49
CA THR A 204 -3.81 18.72 11.16
C THR A 204 -3.24 17.40 11.66
N LEU A 205 -1.97 17.13 11.41
CA LEU A 205 -1.27 15.93 11.91
C LEU A 205 -1.29 15.88 13.44
N GLN A 206 -0.97 16.99 14.09
CA GLN A 206 -0.97 17.07 15.55
C GLN A 206 -2.34 16.81 16.15
N ARG A 207 -3.40 17.39 15.54
CA ARG A 207 -4.79 17.17 15.97
C ARG A 207 -5.17 15.70 15.88
N LEU A 208 -4.87 15.01 14.75
CA LEU A 208 -5.15 13.59 14.59
C LEU A 208 -4.41 12.74 15.63
N LYS A 209 -3.12 13.02 15.86
CA LYS A 209 -2.32 12.31 16.88
C LYS A 209 -2.90 12.49 18.27
N GLN A 210 -3.29 13.71 18.63
CA GLN A 210 -3.90 14.01 19.94
C GLN A 210 -5.24 13.30 20.12
N VAL A 211 -6.11 13.31 19.10
CA VAL A 211 -7.42 12.66 19.14
C VAL A 211 -7.26 11.14 19.25
N ALA A 212 -6.40 10.53 18.45
CA ALA A 212 -6.13 9.09 18.51
C ALA A 212 -5.55 8.68 19.88
N LYS A 213 -4.58 9.43 20.41
CA LYS A 213 -4.01 9.17 21.72
C LYS A 213 -5.03 9.31 22.84
N ARG A 214 -5.85 10.37 22.80
CA ARG A 214 -6.85 10.66 23.85
C ARG A 214 -7.99 9.64 23.90
N PHE A 215 -8.52 9.25 22.74
CA PHE A 215 -9.75 8.45 22.68
C PHE A 215 -9.52 6.96 22.36
N LEU A 216 -8.38 6.60 21.74
CA LEU A 216 -8.05 5.23 21.41
C LEU A 216 -6.82 4.71 22.17
N GLY A 217 -6.10 5.56 22.90
CA GLY A 217 -4.81 5.20 23.50
C GLY A 217 -3.74 4.87 22.45
N LYS A 218 -4.00 5.17 21.15
CA LYS A 218 -3.17 4.78 20.02
C LYS A 218 -2.18 5.88 19.65
N GLU A 219 -0.89 5.51 19.59
CA GLU A 219 0.12 6.38 19.00
C GLU A 219 0.12 6.25 17.48
N LEU A 220 0.12 7.38 16.78
CA LEU A 220 0.19 7.45 15.33
C LEU A 220 1.57 7.90 14.88
N HIS A 221 2.06 7.27 13.82
CA HIS A 221 3.28 7.67 13.13
C HIS A 221 2.96 8.72 12.05
N ALA A 222 3.59 9.88 12.09
CA ALA A 222 3.39 10.90 11.07
C ALA A 222 4.30 10.66 9.87
N LEU A 223 3.73 10.40 8.70
CA LEU A 223 4.49 10.40 7.43
C LEU A 223 4.79 11.84 6.98
N GLY A 224 3.89 12.76 7.28
CA GLY A 224 4.01 14.16 6.91
C GLY A 224 2.75 14.68 6.21
N TYR A 225 2.92 15.73 5.45
CA TYR A 225 1.87 16.30 4.63
C TYR A 225 2.36 16.55 3.21
N VAL A 226 1.45 16.48 2.25
CA VAL A 226 1.66 16.86 0.86
C VAL A 226 0.90 18.16 0.65
N PRO A 227 1.56 19.24 0.22
CA PRO A 227 0.92 20.51 -0.02
C PRO A 227 -0.05 20.43 -1.21
N GLU A 228 -1.06 21.30 -1.20
CA GLU A 228 -1.90 21.51 -2.38
C GLU A 228 -1.02 22.09 -3.51
N ASP A 229 -1.00 21.41 -4.64
CA ASP A 229 -0.12 21.73 -5.75
C ASP A 229 -0.83 21.50 -7.09
N ARG A 230 -0.88 22.53 -7.92
CA ARG A 230 -1.46 22.46 -9.26
C ARG A 230 -0.75 21.45 -10.16
N THR A 231 0.53 21.20 -9.91
CA THR A 231 1.30 20.18 -10.63
C THR A 231 0.64 18.82 -10.54
N VAL A 232 0.06 18.46 -9.40
CA VAL A 232 -0.65 17.18 -9.23
C VAL A 232 -1.85 17.08 -10.18
N SER A 233 -2.67 18.13 -10.27
CA SER A 233 -3.81 18.14 -11.20
C SER A 233 -3.38 18.08 -12.66
N ASN A 234 -2.33 18.79 -13.02
CA ASN A 234 -1.77 18.77 -14.38
C ASN A 234 -1.21 17.37 -14.73
N ALA A 235 -0.52 16.75 -13.80
CA ALA A 235 0.02 15.40 -13.93
C ALA A 235 -1.10 14.36 -14.15
N VAL A 236 -2.19 14.44 -13.37
CA VAL A 236 -3.37 13.58 -13.54
C VAL A 236 -4.00 13.74 -14.93
N ILE A 237 -4.19 14.99 -15.41
CA ILE A 237 -4.71 15.26 -16.76
C ILE A 237 -3.79 14.65 -17.83
N ARG A 238 -2.48 14.66 -17.60
CA ARG A 238 -1.47 14.08 -18.50
C ARG A 238 -1.26 12.59 -18.30
N GLN A 239 -2.00 11.98 -17.37
CA GLN A 239 -1.87 10.56 -17.03
C GLN A 239 -0.40 10.17 -16.74
N THR A 240 0.29 11.02 -16.02
CA THR A 240 1.68 10.83 -15.64
C THR A 240 1.80 11.05 -14.13
N PRO A 241 2.44 10.14 -13.38
CA PRO A 241 2.67 10.35 -11.95
C PRO A 241 3.35 11.69 -11.67
N PHE A 242 2.89 12.45 -10.69
CA PHE A 242 3.40 13.81 -10.47
C PHE A 242 4.88 13.84 -10.08
N LEU A 243 5.39 12.77 -9.45
CA LEU A 243 6.82 12.62 -9.14
C LEU A 243 7.69 12.57 -10.39
N LEU A 244 7.17 12.01 -11.48
CA LEU A 244 7.85 11.92 -12.77
C LEU A 244 7.55 13.14 -13.66
N PHE A 245 6.34 13.70 -13.54
CA PHE A 245 5.91 14.87 -14.30
C PHE A 245 6.72 16.12 -13.94
N ASP A 246 6.89 16.37 -12.64
CA ASP A 246 7.76 17.43 -12.12
C ASP A 246 8.38 17.02 -10.79
N PRO A 247 9.59 16.44 -10.81
CA PRO A 247 10.33 16.07 -9.60
C PRO A 247 10.63 17.24 -8.67
N SER A 248 10.66 18.47 -9.19
CA SER A 248 10.96 19.68 -8.42
C SER A 248 9.76 20.28 -7.70
N ALA A 249 8.53 19.85 -8.05
CA ALA A 249 7.29 20.29 -7.45
C ALA A 249 7.25 20.08 -5.93
N LYS A 250 6.49 20.91 -5.23
CA LYS A 250 6.36 20.79 -3.76
C LYS A 250 5.75 19.45 -3.36
N ALA A 251 4.74 18.97 -4.08
CA ALA A 251 4.12 17.68 -3.85
C ALA A 251 5.12 16.54 -4.04
N SER A 252 5.95 16.57 -5.09
CA SER A 252 6.97 15.57 -5.38
C SER A 252 8.02 15.49 -4.27
N LYS A 253 8.54 16.64 -3.86
CA LYS A 253 9.49 16.72 -2.74
C LYS A 253 8.89 16.21 -1.43
N ALA A 254 7.62 16.52 -1.18
CA ALA A 254 6.93 16.03 0.01
C ALA A 254 6.83 14.50 0.04
N VAL A 255 6.49 13.85 -1.10
CA VAL A 255 6.44 12.39 -1.19
C VAL A 255 7.81 11.75 -1.05
N ILE A 256 8.86 12.35 -1.62
CA ILE A 256 10.24 11.89 -1.42
C ILE A 256 10.59 11.92 0.07
N GLN A 257 10.35 13.03 0.76
CA GLN A 257 10.62 13.18 2.20
C GLN A 257 9.79 12.21 3.06
N MET A 258 8.54 11.97 2.65
CA MET A 258 7.68 10.98 3.29
C MET A 258 8.30 9.58 3.20
N THR A 259 8.77 9.21 2.00
CA THR A 259 9.42 7.92 1.74
C THR A 259 10.70 7.77 2.56
N GLU A 260 11.55 8.78 2.60
CA GLU A 260 12.77 8.78 3.42
C GLU A 260 12.47 8.63 4.91
N ARG A 261 11.47 9.35 5.39
CA ARG A 261 11.04 9.25 6.79
C ARG A 261 10.49 7.87 7.13
N TYR A 262 9.76 7.26 6.22
CA TYR A 262 9.26 5.91 6.38
C TYR A 262 10.41 4.90 6.43
N LEU A 263 11.34 4.94 5.46
CA LEU A 263 12.49 4.04 5.41
C LEU A 263 13.39 4.16 6.66
N ALA A 264 13.65 5.37 7.12
CA ALA A 264 14.44 5.60 8.34
C ALA A 264 13.75 5.00 9.60
N ASN A 265 12.43 5.06 9.69
CA ASN A 265 11.68 4.42 10.77
C ASN A 265 11.77 2.89 10.70
N GLU A 266 11.82 2.32 9.50
CA GLU A 266 11.93 0.88 9.29
C GLU A 266 13.31 0.35 9.69
N GLU A 267 14.38 1.00 9.31
CA GLU A 267 15.74 0.64 9.72
C GLU A 267 15.89 0.55 11.24
N HIS A 268 15.17 1.40 11.99
CA HIS A 268 15.15 1.34 13.45
C HIS A 268 14.32 0.15 13.99
N LYS A 269 13.29 -0.29 13.25
CA LYS A 269 12.46 -1.46 13.62
C LYS A 269 13.12 -2.79 13.29
N GLU A 270 13.87 -2.88 12.19
CA GLU A 270 14.59 -4.10 11.78
C GLU A 270 15.60 -4.56 12.86
N GLN A 271 16.15 -3.64 13.64
CA GLN A 271 16.97 -3.98 14.80
C GLN A 271 16.19 -4.73 15.89
N MET A 272 14.87 -4.74 15.86
CA MET A 272 13.96 -5.41 16.81
C MET A 272 13.33 -6.71 16.28
N LYS A 273 13.84 -7.29 15.19
CA LYS A 273 13.40 -8.54 14.53
C LYS A 273 11.96 -8.96 14.89
N ARG A 274 10.99 -8.61 14.04
CA ARG A 274 9.68 -9.25 14.02
C ARG A 274 9.65 -10.17 12.81
N PRO A 275 9.40 -11.48 12.98
CA PRO A 275 9.25 -12.37 11.82
C PRO A 275 8.06 -11.92 11.00
N PHE A 276 8.22 -11.95 9.67
CA PHE A 276 7.19 -11.63 8.70
C PHE A 276 6.03 -12.63 8.79
N HIS A 277 4.83 -12.13 8.96
CA HIS A 277 3.64 -12.98 9.16
C HIS A 277 2.50 -12.68 8.20
N PHE A 278 2.71 -11.83 7.16
CA PHE A 278 1.63 -11.43 6.27
C PHE A 278 0.85 -12.63 5.72
N PHE A 279 1.53 -13.57 5.05
CA PHE A 279 0.86 -14.74 4.48
C PHE A 279 0.31 -15.69 5.53
N ALA A 280 0.99 -15.88 6.66
CA ALA A 280 0.50 -16.69 7.75
C ALA A 280 -0.76 -16.07 8.37
N LYS A 281 -0.74 -14.77 8.62
CA LYS A 281 -1.91 -14.03 9.11
C LYS A 281 -3.04 -14.03 8.09
N LEU A 282 -2.74 -13.87 6.80
CA LEU A 282 -3.76 -13.88 5.75
C LEU A 282 -4.48 -15.23 5.69
N ARG A 283 -3.74 -16.36 5.78
CA ARG A 283 -4.32 -17.70 5.88
C ARG A 283 -5.17 -17.85 7.14
N GLN A 284 -4.66 -17.46 8.29
CA GLN A 284 -5.37 -17.53 9.56
C GLN A 284 -6.69 -16.77 9.53
N TYR A 285 -6.70 -15.54 9.01
CA TYR A 285 -7.89 -14.71 9.06
C TYR A 285 -8.94 -15.06 8.00
N PHE A 286 -8.56 -15.68 6.89
CA PHE A 286 -9.49 -16.02 5.81
C PHE A 286 -9.87 -17.49 5.75
N LEU A 287 -9.04 -18.41 6.24
CA LEU A 287 -9.21 -19.86 6.06
C LEU A 287 -9.40 -20.62 7.38
N GLU A 288 -9.00 -20.07 8.51
CA GLU A 288 -9.15 -20.72 9.83
C GLU A 288 -10.25 -20.04 10.64
N ARG A 289 -11.47 -19.96 10.06
CA ARG A 289 -12.67 -19.45 10.76
C ARG A 289 -13.38 -20.54 11.50
#